data_ed0e6e2cd3e6d2bd466c97ab0aee4bb3
#
_entry.id   ed0e6e2cd3e6d2bd466c97ab0aee4bb3
#
_cell.length_a   1.000
_cell.length_b   1.000
_cell.length_c   1.000
_cell.angle_alpha   90.00
_cell.angle_beta   90.00
_cell.angle_gamma   90.00
#
_symmetry.space_group_name_H-M   'P 1'
#
loop_
_entity.id
_entity.type
_entity.pdbx_description
1 polymer ?
#
loop_
_entity_poly.entity_id
_entity_poly.type
_entity_poly.pdbx_seq_one_letter_code
_entity_poly.pdbx_strand_id
1 'polypeptide(L)'
;DLIAFFSSPDLKSWTHLSDFGPMAATGGCWECPDLFPLQTPNGDTRWVLIVSLNPGGIAGGSGTQYFVGQWNGKEFIADDVQTRWIDYGRDNYAGVTFSNAPDNKRIFLGWMSNWDYAAKLPSPIWRGSMTAPRDLQIIEVSNALYLSTLPISELKATHDHSFEISSEVDSTITVGDDEEKIGLSLVGHGAVLFVAGLNYHNWS
;
A
#
# COMPACT_ATOMS: atom_id res chain seq x y z
N ASP A 1 17.23 -9.20 -4.25
CA ASP A 1 16.89 -7.96 -3.55
C ASP A 1 16.68 -8.24 -2.07
N LEU A 2 17.15 -7.34 -1.22
CA LEU A 2 17.00 -7.44 0.23
C LEU A 2 17.02 -6.02 0.85
N ILE A 3 16.55 -5.92 2.07
CA ILE A 3 16.66 -4.71 2.91
C ILE A 3 17.75 -4.97 3.95
N ALA A 4 18.82 -4.19 3.91
CA ALA A 4 19.87 -4.24 4.89
C ALA A 4 19.61 -3.24 6.02
N PHE A 5 19.67 -3.69 7.27
CA PHE A 5 19.51 -2.87 8.45
C PHE A 5 20.89 -2.49 9.02
N PHE A 6 21.02 -1.24 9.38
CA PHE A 6 22.22 -0.70 9.99
C PHE A 6 21.86 0.10 11.23
N SER A 7 22.77 0.13 12.20
CA SER A 7 22.70 1.04 13.35
C SER A 7 23.84 2.05 13.33
N SER A 8 23.58 3.22 13.88
CA SER A 8 24.59 4.25 14.06
C SER A 8 24.34 5.02 15.36
N PRO A 9 25.37 5.26 16.18
CA PRO A 9 25.25 6.10 17.36
C PRO A 9 25.33 7.60 17.04
N ASP A 10 25.83 7.97 15.87
CA ASP A 10 26.20 9.35 15.52
C ASP A 10 25.83 9.77 14.08
N LEU A 11 25.16 8.91 13.34
CA LEU A 11 24.80 9.04 11.93
C LEU A 11 26.02 9.19 10.97
N LYS A 12 27.20 8.83 11.43
CA LYS A 12 28.46 8.85 10.68
C LYS A 12 29.09 7.47 10.59
N SER A 13 29.10 6.76 11.69
CA SER A 13 29.64 5.39 11.79
C SER A 13 28.49 4.40 11.80
N TRP A 14 28.48 3.48 10.84
CA TRP A 14 27.37 2.54 10.65
C TRP A 14 27.82 1.10 10.84
N THR A 15 27.02 0.33 11.57
CA THR A 15 27.24 -1.10 11.79
C THR A 15 26.09 -1.87 11.19
N HIS A 16 26.39 -2.81 10.32
CA HIS A 16 25.39 -3.75 9.78
C HIS A 16 24.80 -4.61 10.90
N LEU A 17 23.48 -4.73 10.91
CA LEU A 17 22.73 -5.52 11.91
C LEU A 17 22.24 -6.83 11.32
N SER A 18 21.47 -6.75 10.23
CA SER A 18 20.83 -7.90 9.58
C SER A 18 20.34 -7.54 8.19
N ASP A 19 19.93 -8.56 7.45
CA ASP A 19 19.28 -8.45 6.16
C ASP A 19 17.89 -9.10 6.23
N PHE A 20 16.92 -8.52 5.50
CA PHE A 20 15.60 -9.08 5.30
C PHE A 20 15.32 -9.31 3.82
N GLY A 21 14.86 -10.51 3.48
CA GLY A 21 14.56 -10.90 2.10
C GLY A 21 15.65 -11.81 1.48
N PRO A 22 15.47 -12.23 0.20
CA PRO A 22 14.28 -11.97 -0.63
C PRO A 22 13.06 -12.75 -0.13
N MET A 23 11.88 -12.13 -0.17
CA MET A 23 10.62 -12.72 0.30
C MET A 23 9.43 -12.10 -0.45
N ALA A 24 8.35 -12.87 -0.61
CA ALA A 24 7.10 -12.44 -1.26
C ALA A 24 7.35 -12.00 -2.72
N ALA A 25 7.02 -10.76 -3.12
CA ALA A 25 7.28 -10.27 -4.46
C ALA A 25 8.75 -9.91 -4.64
N THR A 26 9.44 -10.61 -5.56
CA THR A 26 10.90 -10.51 -5.78
C THR A 26 11.28 -10.22 -7.24
N GLY A 27 10.31 -9.84 -8.07
CA GLY A 27 10.55 -9.68 -9.53
C GLY A 27 11.27 -8.41 -9.94
N GLY A 28 11.60 -7.51 -9.02
CA GLY A 28 12.21 -6.22 -9.31
C GLY A 28 13.10 -5.69 -8.20
N CYS A 29 13.70 -4.51 -8.41
CA CYS A 29 14.50 -3.85 -7.40
C CYS A 29 13.62 -3.41 -6.22
N TRP A 30 14.03 -3.72 -5.00
CA TRP A 30 13.39 -3.28 -3.78
C TRP A 30 13.89 -1.89 -3.40
N GLU A 31 12.96 -0.95 -3.21
CA GLU A 31 13.24 0.47 -3.01
C GLU A 31 12.36 1.06 -1.91
N CYS A 32 12.72 2.23 -1.42
CA CYS A 32 11.95 3.04 -0.48
C CYS A 32 11.41 2.25 0.74
N PRO A 33 12.26 1.51 1.47
CA PRO A 33 11.81 0.80 2.65
C PRO A 33 11.40 1.78 3.76
N ASP A 34 10.30 1.45 4.45
CA ASP A 34 9.86 2.18 5.64
C ASP A 34 9.45 1.18 6.73
N LEU A 35 10.06 1.28 7.92
CA LEU A 35 9.83 0.38 9.04
C LEU A 35 9.30 1.15 10.25
N PHE A 36 8.12 0.80 10.72
CA PHE A 36 7.46 1.51 11.82
C PHE A 36 6.57 0.60 12.65
N PRO A 37 6.33 0.94 13.95
CA PRO A 37 5.42 0.22 14.80
C PRO A 37 3.98 0.71 14.63
N LEU A 38 3.03 -0.22 14.78
CA LEU A 38 1.60 0.04 14.93
C LEU A 38 1.02 -0.81 16.06
N GLN A 39 -0.10 -0.38 16.63
CA GLN A 39 -0.85 -1.17 17.60
C GLN A 39 -1.82 -2.10 16.89
N THR A 40 -1.92 -3.34 17.35
CA THR A 40 -2.98 -4.26 16.95
C THR A 40 -4.29 -3.89 17.64
N PRO A 41 -5.44 -4.42 17.20
CA PRO A 41 -6.71 -4.25 17.91
C PRO A 41 -6.66 -4.67 19.39
N ASN A 42 -5.79 -5.61 19.75
CA ASN A 42 -5.61 -6.10 21.12
C ASN A 42 -4.63 -5.26 21.95
N GLY A 43 -4.03 -4.22 21.37
CA GLY A 43 -3.07 -3.34 22.03
C GLY A 43 -1.61 -3.80 21.98
N ASP A 44 -1.32 -4.94 21.36
CA ASP A 44 0.04 -5.40 21.15
C ASP A 44 0.72 -4.55 20.07
N THR A 45 2.03 -4.34 20.19
CA THR A 45 2.81 -3.70 19.14
C THR A 45 3.22 -4.72 18.07
N ARG A 46 2.98 -4.40 16.82
CA ARG A 46 3.57 -5.04 15.64
C ARG A 46 4.32 -4.03 14.80
N TRP A 47 5.31 -4.51 14.10
CA TRP A 47 6.07 -3.68 13.15
C TRP A 47 5.60 -3.96 11.73
N VAL A 48 5.55 -2.91 10.94
CA VAL A 48 5.22 -2.98 9.52
C VAL A 48 6.45 -2.54 8.74
N LEU A 49 6.85 -3.36 7.77
CA LEU A 49 7.86 -3.02 6.77
C LEU A 49 7.16 -2.84 5.43
N ILE A 50 7.23 -1.65 4.86
CA ILE A 50 6.76 -1.34 3.51
C ILE A 50 7.97 -1.38 2.58
N VAL A 51 7.80 -1.95 1.39
CA VAL A 51 8.84 -2.03 0.37
C VAL A 51 8.23 -1.82 -1.00
N SER A 52 8.69 -0.83 -1.72
CA SER A 52 8.37 -0.63 -3.13
C SER A 52 9.24 -1.52 -4.01
N LEU A 53 8.72 -1.96 -5.15
CA LEU A 53 9.50 -2.73 -6.12
C LEU A 53 9.12 -2.38 -7.56
N ASN A 54 10.10 -2.45 -8.46
CA ASN A 54 9.91 -2.21 -9.89
C ASN A 54 10.92 -3.03 -10.72
N PRO A 55 10.46 -3.84 -11.71
CA PRO A 55 9.08 -4.26 -11.95
C PRO A 55 8.59 -5.25 -10.90
N GLY A 56 7.38 -5.77 -11.07
CA GLY A 56 6.83 -6.87 -10.25
C GLY A 56 5.59 -6.50 -9.44
N GLY A 57 5.04 -5.28 -9.63
CA GLY A 57 3.77 -4.88 -9.05
C GLY A 57 2.61 -5.76 -9.51
N ILE A 58 1.61 -5.96 -8.64
CA ILE A 58 0.46 -6.84 -8.91
C ILE A 58 -0.33 -6.46 -10.17
N ALA A 59 -0.43 -5.16 -10.46
CA ALA A 59 -1.10 -4.65 -11.66
C ALA A 59 -0.12 -4.38 -12.82
N GLY A 60 1.10 -4.89 -12.76
CA GLY A 60 2.20 -4.65 -13.68
C GLY A 60 3.03 -3.41 -13.31
N GLY A 61 4.27 -3.37 -13.80
CA GLY A 61 5.21 -2.31 -13.52
C GLY A 61 5.62 -2.21 -12.06
N SER A 62 5.54 -1.03 -11.50
CA SER A 62 5.88 -0.76 -10.11
C SER A 62 4.73 -1.04 -9.14
N GLY A 63 5.05 -1.36 -7.89
CA GLY A 63 4.08 -1.60 -6.83
C GLY A 63 4.72 -1.49 -5.45
N THR A 64 3.89 -1.53 -4.40
CA THR A 64 4.36 -1.44 -3.02
C THR A 64 3.76 -2.58 -2.21
N GLN A 65 4.62 -3.48 -1.74
CA GLN A 65 4.26 -4.57 -0.84
C GLN A 65 4.52 -4.18 0.62
N TYR A 66 3.89 -4.91 1.54
CA TYR A 66 4.15 -4.75 2.97
C TYR A 66 4.25 -6.09 3.68
N PHE A 67 4.91 -6.06 4.83
CA PHE A 67 5.03 -7.16 5.77
C PHE A 67 4.60 -6.71 7.16
N VAL A 68 3.86 -7.54 7.87
CA VAL A 68 3.60 -7.38 9.31
C VAL A 68 4.51 -8.34 10.05
N GLY A 69 5.08 -7.93 11.17
CA GLY A 69 6.00 -8.77 11.91
C GLY A 69 6.51 -8.14 13.21
N GLN A 70 7.69 -8.53 13.60
CA GLN A 70 8.35 -8.08 14.82
C GLN A 70 9.73 -7.50 14.51
N TRP A 71 10.09 -6.45 15.24
CA TRP A 71 11.43 -5.87 15.25
C TRP A 71 12.03 -5.97 16.65
N ASN A 72 13.16 -6.66 16.78
CA ASN A 72 13.81 -6.88 18.07
C ASN A 72 14.98 -5.90 18.34
N GLY A 73 15.10 -4.83 17.55
CA GLY A 73 16.20 -3.87 17.62
C GLY A 73 17.40 -4.23 16.75
N LYS A 74 17.38 -5.42 16.13
CA LYS A 74 18.45 -5.91 15.26
C LYS A 74 17.96 -6.44 13.94
N GLU A 75 16.88 -7.19 13.95
CA GLU A 75 16.31 -7.85 12.77
C GLU A 75 14.78 -7.72 12.73
N PHE A 76 14.23 -7.69 11.53
CA PHE A 76 12.81 -7.78 11.27
C PHE A 76 12.43 -9.22 10.92
N ILE A 77 11.43 -9.75 11.61
CA ILE A 77 10.90 -11.11 11.41
C ILE A 77 9.44 -10.97 10.99
N ALA A 78 9.13 -11.28 9.73
CA ALA A 78 7.76 -11.26 9.22
C ALA A 78 6.92 -12.40 9.84
N ASP A 79 5.65 -12.13 10.13
CA ASP A 79 4.73 -13.11 10.70
C ASP A 79 4.41 -14.22 9.68
N ASP A 80 4.46 -13.93 8.40
CA ASP A 80 4.31 -14.91 7.31
C ASP A 80 5.05 -14.46 6.03
N VAL A 81 4.98 -15.31 4.99
CA VAL A 81 5.69 -15.13 3.71
C VAL A 81 4.78 -14.72 2.57
N GLN A 82 3.52 -14.41 2.84
CA GLN A 82 2.54 -14.07 1.80
C GLN A 82 2.81 -12.69 1.22
N THR A 83 2.64 -12.56 -0.09
CA THR A 83 2.68 -11.26 -0.74
C THR A 83 1.42 -10.46 -0.41
N ARG A 84 1.60 -9.29 0.21
CA ARG A 84 0.54 -8.35 0.50
C ARG A 84 0.87 -7.00 -0.08
N TRP A 85 -0.12 -6.36 -0.68
CA TRP A 85 0.03 -5.10 -1.38
C TRP A 85 -0.65 -3.96 -0.64
N ILE A 86 -0.01 -2.80 -0.64
CA ILE A 86 -0.60 -1.58 -0.06
C ILE A 86 -1.74 -1.07 -0.92
N ASP A 87 -1.67 -1.36 -2.22
CA ASP A 87 -2.68 -1.03 -3.21
C ASP A 87 -2.73 -2.11 -4.29
N TYR A 88 -3.91 -2.41 -4.78
CA TYR A 88 -4.14 -3.38 -5.85
C TYR A 88 -4.35 -2.70 -7.21
N GLY A 89 -4.39 -1.37 -7.24
CA GLY A 89 -4.41 -0.57 -8.45
C GLY A 89 -3.04 -0.52 -9.13
N ARG A 90 -3.03 0.11 -10.30
CA ARG A 90 -1.81 0.24 -11.09
C ARG A 90 -0.83 1.25 -10.49
N ASP A 91 -1.33 2.28 -9.85
CA ASP A 91 -0.55 3.38 -9.29
C ASP A 91 -0.44 3.25 -7.77
N ASN A 92 0.52 3.85 -7.19
CA ASN A 92 0.93 3.95 -5.81
C ASN A 92 2.31 3.34 -5.58
N TYR A 93 3.32 4.17 -5.71
CA TYR A 93 4.72 3.75 -5.66
C TYR A 93 5.56 4.69 -4.80
N ALA A 94 6.70 4.19 -4.32
CA ALA A 94 7.71 4.95 -3.57
C ALA A 94 7.11 5.72 -2.38
N GLY A 95 6.05 5.18 -1.77
CA GLY A 95 5.37 5.81 -0.65
C GLY A 95 6.15 5.69 0.64
N VAL A 96 5.99 6.68 1.49
CA VAL A 96 6.57 6.75 2.83
C VAL A 96 5.53 7.20 3.83
N THR A 97 5.81 6.98 5.12
CA THR A 97 4.93 7.40 6.19
C THR A 97 5.47 8.61 6.95
N PHE A 98 4.56 9.46 7.43
CA PHE A 98 4.91 10.54 8.34
C PHE A 98 5.10 9.99 9.75
N SER A 99 6.27 10.25 10.35
CA SER A 99 6.51 10.03 11.77
C SER A 99 6.01 11.22 12.60
N ASN A 100 5.58 10.96 13.84
CA ASN A 100 5.12 11.99 14.77
C ASN A 100 3.91 12.81 14.27
N ALA A 101 3.04 12.22 13.48
CA ALA A 101 1.77 12.83 13.14
C ALA A 101 0.89 12.99 14.39
N PRO A 102 -0.01 14.00 14.44
CA PRO A 102 -0.97 14.15 15.55
C PRO A 102 -1.77 12.87 15.79
N ASP A 103 -2.22 12.70 17.02
CA ASP A 103 -3.08 11.58 17.44
C ASP A 103 -2.45 10.19 17.23
N ASN A 104 -1.11 10.12 17.20
CA ASN A 104 -0.35 8.90 16.91
C ASN A 104 -0.72 8.23 15.57
N LYS A 105 -1.29 8.97 14.63
CA LYS A 105 -1.60 8.47 13.30
C LYS A 105 -0.32 8.11 12.55
N ARG A 106 -0.41 7.08 11.71
CA ARG A 106 0.61 6.75 10.73
C ARG A 106 0.06 7.03 9.34
N ILE A 107 0.42 8.17 8.77
CA ILE A 107 -0.12 8.64 7.50
C ILE A 107 0.84 8.28 6.38
N PHE A 108 0.35 7.56 5.38
CA PHE A 108 1.08 7.15 4.19
C PHE A 108 0.73 8.04 3.01
N LEU A 109 1.73 8.39 2.21
CA LEU A 109 1.59 9.14 0.96
C LEU A 109 2.54 8.55 -0.07
N GLY A 110 2.03 8.22 -1.26
CA GLY A 110 2.78 7.64 -2.35
C GLY A 110 2.69 8.44 -3.65
N TRP A 111 3.49 8.06 -4.62
CA TRP A 111 3.43 8.59 -5.97
C TRP A 111 2.30 7.90 -6.74
N MET A 112 1.31 8.68 -7.19
CA MET A 112 0.17 8.18 -7.96
C MET A 112 0.56 8.05 -9.44
N SER A 113 1.46 7.12 -9.73
CA SER A 113 1.91 6.80 -11.07
C SER A 113 2.57 5.41 -11.08
N ASN A 114 2.99 4.96 -12.27
CA ASN A 114 3.65 3.68 -12.50
C ASN A 114 4.77 3.83 -13.54
N TRP A 115 5.91 3.21 -13.30
CA TRP A 115 7.06 3.29 -14.19
C TRP A 115 6.80 2.73 -15.59
N ASP A 116 5.81 1.85 -15.77
CA ASP A 116 5.44 1.33 -17.10
C ASP A 116 5.04 2.43 -18.08
N TYR A 117 4.47 3.54 -17.59
CA TYR A 117 3.95 4.60 -18.44
C TYR A 117 4.38 6.02 -18.05
N ALA A 118 4.93 6.23 -16.86
CA ALA A 118 5.22 7.57 -16.34
C ALA A 118 6.08 8.42 -17.27
N ALA A 119 7.07 7.80 -17.93
CA ALA A 119 7.93 8.48 -18.91
C ALA A 119 7.20 8.89 -20.19
N LYS A 120 6.04 8.30 -20.48
CA LYS A 120 5.26 8.50 -21.71
C LYS A 120 4.07 9.46 -21.52
N LEU A 121 3.89 9.99 -20.32
CA LEU A 121 2.81 10.94 -20.05
C LEU A 121 2.95 12.20 -20.91
N PRO A 122 1.87 12.66 -21.58
CA PRO A 122 1.90 13.80 -22.50
C PRO A 122 1.86 15.14 -21.76
N SER A 123 2.49 15.25 -20.62
CA SER A 123 2.56 16.50 -19.84
C SER A 123 3.88 17.23 -20.13
N PRO A 124 3.85 18.46 -20.65
CA PRO A 124 5.06 19.21 -20.97
C PRO A 124 5.70 19.89 -19.75
N ILE A 125 4.95 20.13 -18.67
CA ILE A 125 5.38 20.97 -17.55
C ILE A 125 5.70 20.15 -16.30
N TRP A 126 4.84 19.18 -15.95
CA TRP A 126 5.05 18.30 -14.80
C TRP A 126 4.60 16.88 -15.12
N ARG A 127 5.01 15.90 -14.28
CA ARG A 127 4.58 14.53 -14.38
C ARG A 127 4.30 13.95 -13.00
N GLY A 128 3.24 13.14 -12.93
CA GLY A 128 2.80 12.47 -11.72
C GLY A 128 1.95 13.34 -10.79
N SER A 129 1.37 12.68 -9.81
CA SER A 129 0.59 13.25 -8.72
C SER A 129 0.91 12.46 -7.46
N MET A 130 0.53 12.96 -6.30
CA MET A 130 0.56 12.20 -5.06
C MET A 130 -0.76 11.48 -4.86
N THR A 131 -0.73 10.33 -4.19
CA THR A 131 -1.95 9.65 -3.75
C THR A 131 -2.68 10.50 -2.70
N ALA A 132 -3.97 10.22 -2.49
CA ALA A 132 -4.63 10.72 -1.29
C ALA A 132 -3.91 10.16 -0.05
N PRO A 133 -3.66 10.98 0.98
CA PRO A 133 -3.05 10.50 2.22
C PRO A 133 -3.96 9.48 2.91
N ARG A 134 -3.35 8.40 3.42
CA ARG A 134 -4.03 7.26 4.02
C ARG A 134 -3.57 7.05 5.46
N ASP A 135 -4.51 6.84 6.36
CA ASP A 135 -4.22 6.39 7.72
C ASP A 135 -3.99 4.89 7.73
N LEU A 136 -2.85 4.48 8.29
CA LEU A 136 -2.44 3.08 8.35
C LEU A 136 -2.77 2.50 9.72
N GLN A 137 -3.48 1.38 9.74
CA GLN A 137 -3.85 0.68 10.95
C GLN A 137 -3.69 -0.83 10.76
N ILE A 138 -3.33 -1.55 11.82
CA ILE A 138 -3.39 -3.00 11.81
C ILE A 138 -4.81 -3.44 12.14
N ILE A 139 -5.36 -4.30 11.29
CA ILE A 139 -6.63 -4.98 11.50
C ILE A 139 -6.41 -6.49 11.59
N GLU A 140 -7.32 -7.20 12.24
CA GLU A 140 -7.31 -8.65 12.32
C GLU A 140 -8.48 -9.22 11.53
N VAL A 141 -8.19 -10.15 10.62
CA VAL A 141 -9.19 -10.87 9.82
C VAL A 141 -8.85 -12.34 9.86
N SER A 142 -9.77 -13.17 10.33
CA SER A 142 -9.58 -14.64 10.42
C SER A 142 -8.27 -15.06 11.12
N ASN A 143 -7.95 -14.39 12.23
CA ASN A 143 -6.73 -14.59 13.03
C ASN A 143 -5.40 -14.22 12.31
N ALA A 144 -5.47 -13.49 11.21
CA ALA A 144 -4.30 -12.96 10.56
C ALA A 144 -4.31 -11.41 10.61
N LEU A 145 -3.12 -10.82 10.72
CA LEU A 145 -2.97 -9.38 10.79
C LEU A 145 -2.75 -8.79 9.39
N TYR A 146 -3.46 -7.71 9.09
CA TYR A 146 -3.38 -6.98 7.83
C TYR A 146 -3.19 -5.50 8.07
N LEU A 147 -2.57 -4.82 7.10
CA LEU A 147 -2.48 -3.37 7.08
C LEU A 147 -3.70 -2.78 6.36
N SER A 148 -4.53 -2.07 7.10
CA SER A 148 -5.62 -1.25 6.54
C SER A 148 -5.06 0.09 6.08
N THR A 149 -5.51 0.56 4.92
CA THR A 149 -5.07 1.81 4.30
C THR A 149 -6.28 2.64 3.88
N LEU A 150 -6.84 3.39 4.81
CA LEU A 150 -8.03 4.21 4.57
C LEU A 150 -7.64 5.68 4.32
N PRO A 151 -8.35 6.40 3.43
CA PRO A 151 -8.17 7.85 3.32
C PRO A 151 -8.35 8.53 4.68
N ILE A 152 -7.48 9.51 4.98
CA ILE A 152 -7.58 10.26 6.24
C ILE A 152 -8.93 10.98 6.33
N SER A 153 -9.45 11.10 7.57
CA SER A 153 -10.76 11.73 7.82
C SER A 153 -10.80 13.22 7.45
N GLU A 154 -9.67 13.88 7.48
CA GLU A 154 -9.50 15.30 7.17
C GLU A 154 -9.84 15.62 5.70
N LEU A 155 -9.75 14.65 4.80
CA LEU A 155 -10.16 14.83 3.39
C LEU A 155 -11.65 15.14 3.25
N LYS A 156 -12.49 14.73 4.21
CA LYS A 156 -13.92 15.07 4.19
C LYS A 156 -14.18 16.58 4.25
N ALA A 157 -13.28 17.33 4.88
CA ALA A 157 -13.40 18.79 4.96
C ALA A 157 -13.15 19.52 3.62
N THR A 158 -12.60 18.82 2.62
CA THR A 158 -12.35 19.36 1.29
C THR A 158 -13.50 19.10 0.30
N HIS A 159 -14.57 18.42 0.75
CA HIS A 159 -15.71 18.13 -0.10
C HIS A 159 -16.60 19.36 -0.24
N ASP A 160 -16.63 19.97 -1.41
CA ASP A 160 -17.49 21.10 -1.73
C ASP A 160 -18.95 20.69 -1.94
N HIS A 161 -19.17 19.48 -2.45
CA HIS A 161 -20.47 18.92 -2.72
C HIS A 161 -20.54 17.46 -2.31
N SER A 162 -21.61 17.09 -1.65
CA SER A 162 -21.98 15.69 -1.46
C SER A 162 -23.06 15.33 -2.50
N PHE A 163 -22.85 14.23 -3.22
CA PHE A 163 -23.91 13.61 -4.02
C PHE A 163 -24.02 12.15 -3.61
N GLU A 164 -25.25 11.68 -3.55
CA GLU A 164 -25.54 10.28 -3.30
C GLU A 164 -25.87 9.63 -4.65
N ILE A 165 -25.10 8.59 -5.02
CA ILE A 165 -25.44 7.77 -6.15
C ILE A 165 -26.18 6.55 -5.60
N SER A 166 -27.49 6.56 -5.71
CA SER A 166 -28.29 5.36 -5.52
C SER A 166 -28.51 4.72 -6.90
N SER A 167 -27.94 3.56 -7.14
CA SER A 167 -28.34 2.70 -8.25
C SER A 167 -28.90 1.42 -7.70
N GLU A 168 -30.12 1.05 -8.09
CA GLU A 168 -30.54 -0.33 -8.03
C GLU A 168 -29.72 -1.07 -9.10
N VAL A 169 -28.61 -1.66 -8.68
CA VAL A 169 -27.87 -2.57 -9.54
C VAL A 169 -28.56 -3.91 -9.44
N ASP A 170 -29.43 -4.18 -10.37
CA ASP A 170 -29.95 -5.53 -10.62
C ASP A 170 -28.80 -6.33 -11.27
N SER A 171 -27.81 -6.69 -10.46
CA SER A 171 -26.67 -7.46 -10.93
C SER A 171 -26.88 -8.92 -10.58
N THR A 172 -27.25 -9.70 -11.58
CA THR A 172 -27.03 -11.13 -11.51
C THR A 172 -25.52 -11.35 -11.68
N ILE A 173 -24.81 -11.50 -10.55
CA ILE A 173 -23.38 -11.87 -10.58
C ILE A 173 -23.34 -13.35 -10.94
N THR A 174 -22.99 -13.65 -12.19
CA THR A 174 -22.67 -15.02 -12.59
C THR A 174 -21.18 -15.21 -12.26
N VAL A 175 -20.91 -15.96 -11.20
CA VAL A 175 -19.55 -16.36 -10.86
C VAL A 175 -19.18 -17.51 -11.80
N GLY A 176 -18.28 -17.28 -12.74
CA GLY A 176 -17.68 -18.32 -13.56
C GLY A 176 -16.55 -19.03 -12.80
N ASP A 177 -16.17 -20.21 -13.27
CA ASP A 177 -15.12 -21.04 -12.63
C ASP A 177 -13.69 -20.52 -12.85
N ASP A 178 -13.50 -19.42 -13.58
CA ASP A 178 -12.20 -18.82 -13.87
C ASP A 178 -12.11 -17.41 -13.28
N GLU A 179 -10.94 -17.07 -12.74
CA GLU A 179 -10.50 -15.82 -12.10
C GLU A 179 -11.31 -14.56 -12.52
N GLU A 180 -12.43 -14.30 -11.88
CA GLU A 180 -13.24 -13.12 -12.17
C GLU A 180 -12.77 -11.90 -11.36
N LYS A 181 -12.42 -10.86 -12.08
CA LYS A 181 -12.19 -9.53 -11.53
C LYS A 181 -13.53 -8.80 -11.48
N ILE A 182 -14.05 -8.56 -10.30
CA ILE A 182 -15.21 -7.69 -10.12
C ILE A 182 -14.70 -6.25 -10.03
N GLY A 183 -15.05 -5.42 -10.99
CA GLY A 183 -14.73 -4.00 -10.98
C GLY A 183 -15.98 -3.16 -11.11
N LEU A 184 -16.15 -2.15 -10.26
CA LEU A 184 -17.14 -1.10 -10.43
C LEU A 184 -16.46 0.13 -11.04
N SER A 185 -16.89 0.49 -12.27
CA SER A 185 -16.44 1.71 -12.93
C SER A 185 -17.62 2.68 -13.04
N LEU A 186 -17.50 3.84 -12.39
CA LEU A 186 -18.44 4.94 -12.54
C LEU A 186 -17.87 5.94 -13.53
N VAL A 187 -18.45 6.02 -14.71
CA VAL A 187 -18.08 6.97 -15.75
C VAL A 187 -19.13 8.08 -15.83
N GLY A 188 -18.80 9.24 -15.28
CA GLY A 188 -19.57 10.47 -15.47
C GLY A 188 -19.07 11.27 -16.67
N HIS A 189 -19.78 12.33 -17.08
CA HIS A 189 -19.38 13.19 -18.20
C HIS A 189 -17.93 13.67 -18.09
N GLY A 190 -17.01 12.93 -18.71
CA GLY A 190 -15.61 13.31 -18.88
C GLY A 190 -14.66 12.96 -17.73
N ALA A 191 -15.10 12.27 -16.68
CA ALA A 191 -14.23 11.86 -15.59
C ALA A 191 -14.51 10.42 -15.13
N VAL A 192 -13.45 9.64 -14.93
CA VAL A 192 -13.53 8.37 -14.20
C VAL A 192 -13.49 8.74 -12.71
N LEU A 193 -14.62 8.57 -12.03
CA LEU A 193 -14.74 8.98 -10.63
C LEU A 193 -14.23 7.92 -9.65
N PHE A 194 -14.31 6.64 -10.02
CA PHE A 194 -13.86 5.55 -9.15
C PHE A 194 -13.71 4.25 -9.93
N VAL A 195 -12.63 3.51 -9.67
CA VAL A 195 -12.45 2.12 -10.09
C VAL A 195 -12.10 1.30 -8.86
N ALA A 196 -12.99 0.42 -8.44
CA ALA A 196 -12.70 -0.58 -7.42
C ALA A 196 -12.65 -1.96 -8.08
N GLY A 197 -11.54 -2.67 -7.91
CA GLY A 197 -11.41 -4.05 -8.32
C GLY A 197 -11.27 -4.94 -7.08
N LEU A 198 -12.05 -5.99 -6.99
CA LEU A 198 -11.91 -7.02 -5.98
C LEU A 198 -11.38 -8.28 -6.66
N ASN A 199 -10.26 -8.81 -6.17
CA ASN A 199 -9.79 -10.12 -6.59
C ASN A 199 -10.25 -11.13 -5.53
N TYR A 200 -11.25 -11.93 -5.88
CA TYR A 200 -11.93 -12.84 -4.95
C TYR A 200 -11.04 -13.99 -4.42
N HIS A 201 -9.98 -14.35 -5.15
CA HIS A 201 -9.10 -15.47 -4.77
C HIS A 201 -8.18 -15.21 -3.57
N ASN A 202 -8.07 -13.99 -3.10
CA ASN A 202 -7.23 -13.66 -1.94
C ASN A 202 -8.02 -13.54 -0.63
N TRP A 203 -9.30 -13.91 -0.60
CA TRP A 203 -10.18 -13.79 0.58
C TRP A 203 -10.67 -15.14 1.13
N SER A 204 -10.12 -16.26 0.65
CA SER A 204 -10.43 -17.62 1.19
C SER A 204 -9.35 -18.12 2.13
#